data_5cf460aef37fa882b52363c699fd9cb5
#
_entry.id   5cf460aef37fa882b52363c699fd9cb5
#
_cell.length_a   1.000
_cell.length_b   1.000
_cell.length_c   1.000
_cell.angle_alpha   90.00
_cell.angle_beta   90.00
_cell.angle_gamma   90.00
#
_symmetry.space_group_name_H-M   'P 1'
#
loop_
_entity.id
_entity.type
_entity.pdbx_description
1 polymer ?
#
loop_
_entity_poly.entity_id
_entity_poly.type
_entity_poly.pdbx_seq_one_letter_code
_entity_poly.pdbx_strand_id
1 'polypeptide(L)'
;MPISFLDSYCPKTVFTHILLYFTINARFLLYLFLMPSDFLSLTPCAILIYAVRLERKTASYILNSGRIRSITMGERLTPSDVEKIQKEIDHRKLVVRKAAIEAVKEARAQGDLSENFEYYAAKKDKNQNESRIRYLERMLKNATIIEDHTSEDEVGINTIVTLYIPDEDCEETYKLVTSIRSSSLRDMVSIESPLGKAIRGKKVGETATVQVDPSFSYDVVIKKIDRNVGDEDDQIRRY
;
A
#
# COMPACT_ATOMS: atom_id res chain seq x y z
N MET A 1 -4.77 -48.11 -26.51
CA MET A 1 -3.92 -46.98 -26.97
C MET A 1 -3.58 -46.12 -25.79
N PRO A 2 -2.34 -46.00 -25.42
CA PRO A 2 -1.92 -45.41 -24.18
C PRO A 2 -1.27 -44.02 -24.36
N ILE A 3 -1.44 -43.21 -23.36
CA ILE A 3 -0.43 -42.38 -22.67
C ILE A 3 0.25 -41.28 -23.50
N SER A 4 -0.12 -40.06 -23.15
CA SER A 4 0.79 -38.90 -23.15
C SER A 4 0.36 -37.84 -22.14
N PHE A 5 0.74 -38.09 -20.87
CA PHE A 5 0.53 -37.14 -19.77
C PHE A 5 1.82 -37.04 -18.95
N LEU A 6 2.92 -36.63 -19.56
CA LEU A 6 4.20 -36.43 -18.90
C LEU A 6 5.09 -35.48 -19.69
N ASP A 7 4.66 -34.23 -19.88
CA ASP A 7 5.57 -33.18 -20.32
C ASP A 7 5.04 -31.80 -19.87
N SER A 8 5.22 -31.49 -18.60
CA SER A 8 5.14 -30.11 -18.08
C SER A 8 5.64 -30.01 -16.63
N TYR A 9 6.78 -30.62 -16.35
CA TYR A 9 7.48 -30.29 -15.09
C TYR A 9 8.78 -29.56 -15.43
N CYS A 10 8.78 -28.26 -15.15
CA CYS A 10 9.94 -27.40 -15.27
C CYS A 10 11.09 -27.93 -14.40
N PRO A 11 12.29 -28.22 -14.95
CA PRO A 11 13.40 -28.84 -14.19
C PRO A 11 13.93 -28.01 -13.05
N LYS A 12 13.58 -26.71 -12.97
CA LYS A 12 13.99 -25.82 -11.87
C LYS A 12 13.26 -26.07 -10.56
N THR A 13 12.03 -26.57 -10.57
CA THR A 13 11.27 -26.86 -9.35
C THR A 13 11.68 -28.15 -8.68
N VAL A 14 12.15 -29.14 -9.46
CA VAL A 14 12.65 -30.41 -8.90
C VAL A 14 13.99 -30.19 -8.21
N PHE A 15 14.84 -29.35 -8.75
CA PHE A 15 16.17 -29.07 -8.18
C PHE A 15 16.07 -28.30 -6.84
N THR A 16 15.12 -27.40 -6.69
CA THR A 16 14.89 -26.69 -5.43
C THR A 16 14.32 -27.60 -4.36
N HIS A 17 13.45 -28.55 -4.70
CA HIS A 17 12.94 -29.53 -3.75
C HIS A 17 14.00 -30.53 -3.28
N ILE A 18 14.91 -30.94 -4.18
CA ILE A 18 16.01 -31.84 -3.82
C ILE A 18 17.04 -31.12 -2.94
N LEU A 19 17.35 -29.84 -3.22
CA LEU A 19 18.24 -29.03 -2.36
C LEU A 19 17.62 -28.78 -0.98
N LEU A 20 16.32 -28.54 -0.89
CA LEU A 20 15.61 -28.41 0.39
C LEU A 20 15.64 -29.71 1.20
N TYR A 21 15.50 -30.87 0.54
CA TYR A 21 15.55 -32.19 1.18
C TYR A 21 16.94 -32.50 1.71
N PHE A 22 18.00 -32.11 1.01
CA PHE A 22 19.39 -32.29 1.46
C PHE A 22 19.76 -31.35 2.62
N THR A 23 19.29 -30.11 2.63
CA THR A 23 19.57 -29.17 3.73
C THR A 23 18.82 -29.52 5.01
N ILE A 24 17.61 -30.09 4.90
CA ILE A 24 16.83 -30.59 6.06
C ILE A 24 17.51 -31.81 6.68
N ASN A 25 18.00 -32.76 5.87
CA ASN A 25 18.70 -33.94 6.35
C ASN A 25 20.07 -33.62 6.97
N ALA A 26 20.83 -32.69 6.41
CA ALA A 26 22.12 -32.25 6.97
C ALA A 26 21.95 -31.55 8.33
N ARG A 27 20.90 -30.75 8.50
CA ARG A 27 20.55 -30.14 9.79
C ARG A 27 20.07 -31.15 10.82
N PHE A 28 19.37 -32.20 10.39
CA PHE A 28 18.90 -33.27 11.26
C PHE A 28 20.07 -34.12 11.80
N LEU A 29 21.07 -34.40 10.97
CA LEU A 29 22.32 -35.08 11.41
C LEU A 29 23.14 -34.23 12.36
N LEU A 30 23.21 -32.92 12.16
CA LEU A 30 23.90 -32.00 13.05
C LEU A 30 23.22 -31.90 14.43
N TYR A 31 21.89 -31.99 14.46
CA TYR A 31 21.10 -31.97 15.71
C TYR A 31 21.23 -33.26 16.50
N LEU A 32 21.36 -34.43 15.83
CA LEU A 32 21.60 -35.71 16.48
C LEU A 32 23.01 -35.77 17.12
N PHE A 33 23.98 -35.04 16.59
CA PHE A 33 25.36 -35.01 17.11
C PHE A 33 25.53 -34.06 18.29
N LEU A 34 24.60 -33.14 18.50
CA LEU A 34 24.66 -32.13 19.58
C LEU A 34 23.70 -32.42 20.75
N MET A 35 23.00 -33.58 20.76
CA MET A 35 22.14 -33.95 21.87
C MET A 35 22.92 -34.51 23.06
N PRO A 36 22.65 -34.02 24.29
CA PRO A 36 23.21 -34.60 25.50
C PRO A 36 22.76 -36.02 25.71
N SER A 37 23.62 -36.84 26.29
CA SER A 37 23.47 -38.31 26.49
C SER A 37 22.22 -38.78 27.22
N ASP A 38 21.49 -37.88 27.86
CA ASP A 38 20.31 -38.20 28.67
C ASP A 38 19.00 -38.41 27.85
N PHE A 39 19.06 -38.16 26.53
CA PHE A 39 17.90 -38.26 25.65
C PHE A 39 17.74 -39.60 24.92
N LEU A 40 18.67 -40.52 25.11
CA LEU A 40 18.64 -41.82 24.40
C LEU A 40 17.61 -42.84 24.94
N SER A 41 16.87 -42.49 26.01
CA SER A 41 15.85 -43.37 26.60
C SER A 41 14.43 -43.12 26.10
N LEU A 42 14.21 -42.15 25.21
CA LEU A 42 12.87 -41.84 24.68
C LEU A 42 12.50 -42.75 23.50
N THR A 43 11.29 -43.29 23.54
CA THR A 43 10.76 -44.12 22.46
C THR A 43 10.72 -43.36 21.13
N PRO A 44 10.89 -44.07 19.98
CA PRO A 44 10.90 -43.43 18.65
C PRO A 44 9.68 -42.54 18.36
N CYS A 45 8.54 -42.90 18.97
CA CYS A 45 7.29 -42.14 18.86
C CYS A 45 7.36 -40.77 19.56
N ALA A 46 8.04 -40.68 20.71
CA ALA A 46 8.20 -39.40 21.45
C ALA A 46 9.11 -38.42 20.72
N ILE A 47 10.14 -38.94 20.07
CA ILE A 47 11.06 -38.12 19.23
C ILE A 47 10.33 -37.57 18.02
N LEU A 48 9.47 -38.34 17.38
CA LEU A 48 8.67 -37.93 16.22
C LEU A 48 7.66 -36.85 16.62
N ILE A 49 6.98 -37.00 17.75
CA ILE A 49 6.00 -36.02 18.28
C ILE A 49 6.73 -34.69 18.63
N TYR A 50 7.94 -34.79 19.19
CA TYR A 50 8.73 -33.60 19.53
C TYR A 50 9.22 -32.88 18.27
N ALA A 51 9.67 -33.60 17.25
CA ALA A 51 10.09 -33.06 15.97
C ALA A 51 8.94 -32.35 15.26
N VAL A 52 7.75 -32.96 15.17
CA VAL A 52 6.56 -32.35 14.58
C VAL A 52 6.08 -31.12 15.37
N ARG A 53 6.27 -31.12 16.69
CA ARG A 53 5.91 -29.96 17.55
C ARG A 53 6.92 -28.82 17.42
N LEU A 54 8.18 -29.11 17.17
CA LEU A 54 9.21 -28.11 16.84
C LEU A 54 8.97 -27.51 15.45
N GLU A 55 8.63 -28.33 14.45
CA GLU A 55 8.33 -27.84 13.10
C GLU A 55 7.11 -26.91 13.10
N ARG A 56 6.07 -27.22 13.91
CA ARG A 56 4.92 -26.30 14.07
C ARG A 56 5.30 -24.98 14.75
N LYS A 57 6.20 -25.03 15.72
CA LYS A 57 6.71 -23.80 16.37
C LYS A 57 7.61 -22.98 15.43
N THR A 58 8.51 -23.64 14.70
CA THR A 58 9.38 -22.96 13.73
C THR A 58 8.59 -22.46 12.51
N ALA A 59 7.60 -23.20 12.02
CA ALA A 59 6.68 -22.74 10.98
C ALA A 59 5.84 -21.54 11.47
N SER A 60 5.37 -21.54 12.70
CA SER A 60 4.68 -20.41 13.32
C SER A 60 5.61 -19.20 13.51
N TYR A 61 6.87 -19.41 13.83
CA TYR A 61 7.89 -18.35 13.93
C TYR A 61 8.27 -17.80 12.56
N ILE A 62 8.40 -18.65 11.54
CA ILE A 62 8.67 -18.24 10.15
C ILE A 62 7.44 -17.54 9.55
N LEU A 63 6.23 -17.99 9.82
CA LEU A 63 4.99 -17.31 9.42
C LEU A 63 4.77 -15.99 10.15
N ASN A 64 5.24 -15.85 11.40
CA ASN A 64 5.18 -14.59 12.14
C ASN A 64 6.37 -13.66 11.87
N SER A 65 7.56 -14.19 11.54
CA SER A 65 8.71 -13.40 11.08
C SER A 65 8.65 -13.10 9.59
N GLY A 66 7.96 -13.93 8.82
CA GLY A 66 7.63 -13.74 7.40
C GLY A 66 6.40 -12.88 7.15
N ARG A 67 5.91 -12.13 8.17
CA ARG A 67 5.28 -10.86 7.87
C ARG A 67 6.38 -10.04 7.20
N ILE A 68 6.57 -10.25 5.88
CA ILE A 68 7.14 -9.26 4.99
C ILE A 68 6.49 -7.97 5.50
N ARG A 69 7.25 -7.17 6.24
CA ARG A 69 6.96 -5.76 6.27
C ARG A 69 6.95 -5.45 4.78
N SER A 70 5.75 -5.35 4.21
CA SER A 70 5.62 -4.61 2.99
C SER A 70 6.45 -3.39 3.28
N ILE A 71 7.55 -3.26 2.56
CA ILE A 71 8.25 -1.99 2.51
C ILE A 71 7.15 -1.14 1.94
N THR A 72 6.37 -0.55 2.81
CA THR A 72 5.46 0.51 2.45
C THR A 72 6.42 1.57 1.99
N MET A 73 6.70 1.57 0.69
CA MET A 73 7.34 2.70 0.05
C MET A 73 6.51 3.87 0.51
N GLY A 74 7.14 4.77 1.28
CA GLY A 74 6.45 5.90 1.85
C GLY A 74 5.75 6.63 0.72
N GLU A 75 4.54 7.13 0.94
CA GLU A 75 3.86 7.90 -0.08
C GLU A 75 4.73 9.07 -0.52
N ARG A 76 4.76 9.31 -1.82
CA ARG A 76 5.50 10.43 -2.40
C ARG A 76 4.66 11.69 -2.25
N LEU A 77 5.15 12.62 -1.46
CA LEU A 77 4.47 13.88 -1.15
C LEU A 77 5.30 15.07 -1.62
N THR A 78 4.63 16.11 -2.09
CA THR A 78 5.26 17.41 -2.30
C THR A 78 5.35 18.19 -0.97
N PRO A 79 6.24 19.19 -0.83
CA PRO A 79 6.27 20.07 0.33
C PRO A 79 4.91 20.71 0.63
N SER A 80 4.17 21.13 -0.40
CA SER A 80 2.81 21.67 -0.29
C SER A 80 1.83 20.66 0.31
N ASP A 81 1.92 19.37 -0.07
CA ASP A 81 1.09 18.32 0.51
C ASP A 81 1.36 18.13 2.01
N VAL A 82 2.64 18.18 2.39
CA VAL A 82 3.03 18.08 3.81
C VAL A 82 2.41 19.19 4.63
N GLU A 83 2.45 20.44 4.14
CA GLU A 83 1.82 21.57 4.83
C GLU A 83 0.30 21.41 4.96
N LYS A 84 -0.38 20.96 3.88
CA LYS A 84 -1.83 20.71 3.90
C LYS A 84 -2.20 19.63 4.90
N ILE A 85 -1.43 18.53 4.94
CA ILE A 85 -1.63 17.44 5.92
C ILE A 85 -1.44 17.97 7.34
N GLN A 86 -0.40 18.74 7.58
CA GLN A 86 -0.12 19.31 8.91
C GLN A 86 -1.25 20.23 9.37
N LYS A 87 -1.74 21.10 8.49
CA LYS A 87 -2.90 21.97 8.76
C LYS A 87 -4.15 21.16 9.10
N GLU A 88 -4.42 20.05 8.37
CA GLU A 88 -5.55 19.16 8.66
C GLU A 88 -5.39 18.49 10.04
N ILE A 89 -4.19 18.01 10.38
CA ILE A 89 -3.91 17.41 11.70
C ILE A 89 -4.15 18.41 12.81
N ASP A 90 -3.63 19.63 12.68
CA ASP A 90 -3.77 20.67 13.71
C ASP A 90 -5.22 21.09 13.89
N HIS A 91 -5.95 21.30 12.81
CA HIS A 91 -7.39 21.58 12.87
C HIS A 91 -8.16 20.44 13.57
N ARG A 92 -7.87 19.17 13.23
CA ARG A 92 -8.51 18.02 13.87
C ARG A 92 -8.17 17.88 15.34
N LYS A 93 -6.95 18.19 15.74
CA LYS A 93 -6.52 18.13 17.14
C LYS A 93 -7.09 19.27 17.97
N LEU A 94 -7.05 20.49 17.43
CA LEU A 94 -7.40 21.70 18.19
C LEU A 94 -8.90 21.99 18.22
N VAL A 95 -9.61 21.71 17.12
CA VAL A 95 -11.03 22.05 16.97
C VAL A 95 -11.91 20.82 17.06
N VAL A 96 -11.77 19.88 16.10
CA VAL A 96 -12.70 18.75 15.97
C VAL A 96 -12.65 17.81 17.18
N ARG A 97 -11.45 17.53 17.71
CA ARG A 97 -11.28 16.67 18.90
C ARG A 97 -11.98 17.25 20.12
N LYS A 98 -11.87 18.56 20.36
CA LYS A 98 -12.52 19.23 21.50
C LYS A 98 -14.04 19.13 21.38
N ALA A 99 -14.58 19.48 20.22
CA ALA A 99 -16.02 19.37 19.95
C ALA A 99 -16.53 17.93 20.11
N ALA A 100 -15.82 16.95 19.60
CA ALA A 100 -16.19 15.54 19.74
C ALA A 100 -16.15 15.04 21.19
N ILE A 101 -15.22 15.54 22.02
CA ILE A 101 -15.17 15.20 23.45
C ILE A 101 -16.37 15.80 24.18
N GLU A 102 -16.72 17.07 23.92
CA GLU A 102 -17.90 17.70 24.52
C GLU A 102 -19.18 16.98 24.11
N ALA A 103 -19.38 16.67 22.84
CA ALA A 103 -20.54 15.89 22.36
C ALA A 103 -20.68 14.53 23.08
N VAL A 104 -19.56 13.82 23.32
CA VAL A 104 -19.57 12.57 24.10
C VAL A 104 -19.95 12.81 25.54
N LYS A 105 -19.51 13.91 26.17
CA LYS A 105 -19.89 14.26 27.57
C LYS A 105 -21.37 14.58 27.67
N GLU A 106 -21.90 15.41 26.77
CA GLU A 106 -23.32 15.77 26.72
C GLU A 106 -24.20 14.53 26.57
N ALA A 107 -23.87 13.69 25.59
CA ALA A 107 -24.60 12.44 25.34
C ALA A 107 -24.58 11.49 26.58
N ARG A 108 -23.49 11.47 27.34
CA ARG A 108 -23.41 10.72 28.60
C ARG A 108 -24.31 11.26 29.72
N ALA A 109 -24.53 12.57 29.73
CA ALA A 109 -25.35 13.20 30.75
C ALA A 109 -26.85 12.99 30.55
N GLN A 110 -27.29 12.54 29.36
CA GLN A 110 -28.69 12.42 28.97
C GLN A 110 -29.37 11.10 29.39
N GLY A 111 -28.70 10.20 30.12
CA GLY A 111 -29.36 9.01 30.69
C GLY A 111 -28.66 7.68 30.48
N ASP A 112 -29.41 6.58 30.43
CA ASP A 112 -28.88 5.21 30.35
C ASP A 112 -28.09 4.99 29.02
N LEU A 113 -26.83 4.60 29.20
CA LEU A 113 -25.90 4.40 28.08
C LEU A 113 -26.22 3.19 27.21
N SER A 114 -27.02 2.25 27.70
CA SER A 114 -27.34 1.01 27.00
C SER A 114 -28.25 1.23 25.80
N GLU A 115 -29.13 2.23 25.83
CA GLU A 115 -30.09 2.56 24.77
C GLU A 115 -29.85 3.93 24.13
N ASN A 116 -28.73 4.61 24.49
CA ASN A 116 -28.45 5.96 24.06
C ASN A 116 -27.72 5.98 22.69
N PHE A 117 -28.50 6.10 21.61
CA PHE A 117 -27.98 6.18 20.25
C PHE A 117 -27.07 7.41 20.02
N GLU A 118 -27.34 8.53 20.69
CA GLU A 118 -26.52 9.75 20.59
C GLU A 118 -25.11 9.52 21.16
N TYR A 119 -25.01 8.81 22.28
CA TYR A 119 -23.73 8.44 22.84
C TYR A 119 -22.91 7.54 21.88
N TYR A 120 -23.53 6.55 21.25
CA TYR A 120 -22.85 5.70 20.30
C TYR A 120 -22.41 6.46 19.04
N ALA A 121 -23.23 7.38 18.53
CA ALA A 121 -22.91 8.24 17.40
C ALA A 121 -21.73 9.15 17.74
N ALA A 122 -21.79 9.91 18.84
CA ALA A 122 -20.73 10.81 19.29
C ALA A 122 -19.41 10.06 19.55
N LYS A 123 -19.47 8.85 20.13
CA LYS A 123 -18.30 7.99 20.34
C LYS A 123 -17.70 7.52 19.02
N LYS A 124 -18.52 7.17 18.03
CA LYS A 124 -18.09 6.78 16.69
C LYS A 124 -17.37 7.93 16.00
N ASP A 125 -17.93 9.13 16.02
CA ASP A 125 -17.36 10.33 15.40
C ASP A 125 -16.01 10.69 16.03
N LYS A 126 -15.94 10.68 17.37
CA LYS A 126 -14.67 10.83 18.09
C LYS A 126 -13.62 9.82 17.62
N ASN A 127 -13.98 8.53 17.54
CA ASN A 127 -13.07 7.47 17.14
C ASN A 127 -12.63 7.60 15.67
N GLN A 128 -13.52 8.04 14.79
CA GLN A 128 -13.18 8.33 13.39
C GLN A 128 -12.18 9.47 13.30
N ASN A 129 -12.39 10.55 14.04
CA ASN A 129 -11.43 11.65 14.07
C ASN A 129 -10.05 11.21 14.58
N GLU A 130 -9.97 10.44 15.66
CA GLU A 130 -8.72 9.90 16.19
C GLU A 130 -8.04 8.95 15.19
N SER A 131 -8.82 8.16 14.46
CA SER A 131 -8.29 7.27 13.42
C SER A 131 -7.71 8.06 12.26
N ARG A 132 -8.38 9.14 11.83
CA ARG A 132 -7.88 10.02 10.78
C ARG A 132 -6.59 10.72 11.19
N ILE A 133 -6.51 11.25 12.40
CA ILE A 133 -5.28 11.87 12.92
C ILE A 133 -4.12 10.86 12.88
N ARG A 134 -4.31 9.65 13.43
CA ARG A 134 -3.27 8.62 13.41
C ARG A 134 -2.87 8.18 12.01
N TYR A 135 -3.79 8.19 11.06
CA TYR A 135 -3.51 7.88 9.66
C TYR A 135 -2.61 8.96 9.05
N LEU A 136 -2.97 10.24 9.19
CA LEU A 136 -2.21 11.37 8.66
C LEU A 136 -0.80 11.48 9.29
N GLU A 137 -0.69 11.30 10.61
CA GLU A 137 0.61 11.29 11.31
C GLU A 137 1.51 10.15 10.81
N ARG A 138 0.95 8.98 10.58
CA ARG A 138 1.69 7.82 10.05
C ARG A 138 2.13 8.05 8.61
N MET A 139 1.28 8.68 7.81
CA MET A 139 1.60 9.07 6.44
C MET A 139 2.79 10.03 6.42
N LEU A 140 2.76 11.11 7.19
CA LEU A 140 3.88 12.06 7.31
C LEU A 140 5.17 11.38 7.77
N LYS A 141 5.07 10.48 8.75
CA LYS A 141 6.25 9.79 9.28
C LYS A 141 6.96 8.92 8.25
N ASN A 142 6.21 8.35 7.32
CA ASN A 142 6.73 7.43 6.30
C ASN A 142 6.88 8.10 4.92
N ALA A 143 6.52 9.38 4.79
CA ALA A 143 6.53 10.10 3.54
C ALA A 143 7.95 10.24 2.95
N THR A 144 8.03 10.14 1.63
CA THR A 144 9.22 10.53 0.86
C THR A 144 8.89 11.86 0.18
N ILE A 145 9.63 12.91 0.55
CA ILE A 145 9.44 14.22 -0.08
C ILE A 145 10.05 14.19 -1.47
N ILE A 146 9.24 14.57 -2.46
CA ILE A 146 9.66 14.69 -3.84
C ILE A 146 9.54 16.16 -4.28
N GLU A 147 10.59 16.65 -4.90
CA GLU A 147 10.59 17.92 -5.62
C GLU A 147 10.41 17.64 -7.11
N ASP A 148 9.68 18.50 -7.78
CA ASP A 148 9.50 18.39 -9.23
C ASP A 148 10.66 19.12 -9.92
N HIS A 149 11.55 18.35 -10.53
CA HIS A 149 12.68 18.86 -11.30
C HIS A 149 12.46 18.76 -12.82
N THR A 150 11.21 18.47 -13.25
CA THR A 150 10.91 18.38 -14.69
C THR A 150 11.01 19.74 -15.37
N SER A 151 11.50 19.74 -16.63
CA SER A 151 11.61 20.94 -17.46
C SER A 151 10.23 21.53 -17.77
N GLU A 152 10.18 22.79 -18.19
CA GLU A 152 8.90 23.48 -18.49
C GLU A 152 8.09 22.79 -19.59
N ASP A 153 8.76 22.14 -20.53
CA ASP A 153 8.17 21.43 -21.68
C ASP A 153 7.73 19.98 -21.35
N GLU A 154 8.01 19.50 -20.14
CA GLU A 154 7.73 18.11 -19.74
C GLU A 154 6.58 18.03 -18.75
N VAL A 155 5.86 16.90 -18.77
CA VAL A 155 4.79 16.63 -17.81
C VAL A 155 5.35 16.43 -16.42
N GLY A 156 5.09 17.37 -15.53
CA GLY A 156 5.50 17.37 -14.13
C GLY A 156 4.35 17.14 -13.16
N ILE A 157 4.62 17.29 -11.87
CA ILE A 157 3.60 17.25 -10.82
C ILE A 157 2.84 18.59 -10.82
N ASN A 158 1.55 18.58 -10.54
CA ASN A 158 0.65 19.74 -10.58
C ASN A 158 0.46 20.34 -11.99
N THR A 159 0.68 19.57 -13.05
CA THR A 159 0.41 19.96 -14.44
C THR A 159 -0.94 19.44 -14.90
N ILE A 160 -1.64 20.23 -15.69
CA ILE A 160 -2.80 19.80 -16.47
C ILE A 160 -2.29 19.37 -17.85
N VAL A 161 -2.68 18.18 -18.26
CA VAL A 161 -2.28 17.56 -19.52
C VAL A 161 -3.51 17.20 -20.31
N THR A 162 -3.59 17.65 -21.56
CA THR A 162 -4.60 17.18 -22.51
C THR A 162 -4.01 16.03 -23.31
N LEU A 163 -4.65 14.88 -23.21
CA LEU A 163 -4.28 13.63 -23.84
C LEU A 163 -5.26 13.31 -24.97
N TYR A 164 -4.76 12.82 -26.08
CA TYR A 164 -5.56 12.24 -27.14
C TYR A 164 -5.42 10.73 -27.10
N ILE A 165 -6.52 10.02 -27.07
CA ILE A 165 -6.59 8.57 -27.06
C ILE A 165 -7.00 8.10 -28.46
N PRO A 166 -6.07 7.55 -29.27
CA PRO A 166 -6.36 7.18 -30.66
C PRO A 166 -7.43 6.09 -30.78
N ASP A 167 -7.50 5.16 -29.83
CA ASP A 167 -8.43 4.04 -29.86
C ASP A 167 -9.88 4.48 -29.71
N GLU A 168 -10.14 5.58 -28.99
CA GLU A 168 -11.47 6.10 -28.70
C GLU A 168 -11.78 7.41 -29.47
N ASP A 169 -10.78 7.93 -30.22
CA ASP A 169 -10.84 9.21 -30.94
C ASP A 169 -11.35 10.36 -30.05
N CYS A 170 -10.91 10.40 -28.80
CA CYS A 170 -11.32 11.40 -27.84
C CYS A 170 -10.14 12.15 -27.22
N GLU A 171 -10.41 13.40 -26.79
CA GLU A 171 -9.47 14.19 -26.01
C GLU A 171 -9.94 14.28 -24.57
N GLU A 172 -9.04 13.95 -23.64
CA GLU A 172 -9.31 14.04 -22.21
C GLU A 172 -8.26 14.90 -21.52
N THR A 173 -8.68 15.63 -20.50
CA THR A 173 -7.81 16.53 -19.75
C THR A 173 -7.69 16.06 -18.32
N TYR A 174 -6.45 15.82 -17.89
CA TYR A 174 -6.14 15.35 -16.55
C TYR A 174 -5.14 16.24 -15.83
N LYS A 175 -5.33 16.41 -14.54
CA LYS A 175 -4.34 17.03 -13.66
C LYS A 175 -3.49 15.95 -13.00
N LEU A 176 -2.17 15.97 -13.21
CA LEU A 176 -1.24 15.04 -12.59
C LEU A 176 -0.87 15.51 -11.19
N VAL A 177 -1.23 14.69 -10.18
CA VAL A 177 -1.08 15.04 -8.76
C VAL A 177 -0.46 13.88 -7.97
N THR A 178 -0.12 14.13 -6.72
CA THR A 178 0.28 13.08 -5.77
C THR A 178 -0.89 12.17 -5.40
N SER A 179 -0.61 10.96 -4.94
CA SER A 179 -1.63 9.95 -4.59
C SER A 179 -2.66 10.45 -3.59
N ILE A 180 -2.25 11.34 -2.68
CA ILE A 180 -3.13 11.87 -1.63
C ILE A 180 -4.19 12.85 -2.16
N ARG A 181 -3.94 13.50 -3.30
CA ARG A 181 -4.87 14.46 -3.93
C ARG A 181 -5.67 13.84 -5.08
N SER A 182 -5.34 12.61 -5.49
CA SER A 182 -6.02 11.98 -6.61
C SER A 182 -7.53 11.86 -6.40
N SER A 183 -8.31 12.23 -7.42
CA SER A 183 -9.77 12.18 -7.42
C SER A 183 -10.29 11.98 -8.84
N SER A 184 -10.92 10.85 -9.10
CA SER A 184 -11.52 10.57 -10.42
C SER A 184 -12.69 11.49 -10.74
N LEU A 185 -13.35 12.08 -9.72
CA LEU A 185 -14.46 13.03 -9.95
C LEU A 185 -13.99 14.42 -10.40
N ARG A 186 -12.71 14.71 -10.31
CA ARG A 186 -12.09 16.00 -10.66
C ARG A 186 -11.01 15.84 -11.70
N ASP A 187 -10.95 14.71 -12.39
CA ASP A 187 -9.94 14.37 -13.40
C ASP A 187 -8.50 14.52 -12.89
N MET A 188 -8.31 14.25 -11.56
CA MET A 188 -7.00 14.29 -10.91
C MET A 188 -6.40 12.89 -10.83
N VAL A 189 -5.35 12.66 -11.62
CA VAL A 189 -4.66 11.36 -11.74
C VAL A 189 -3.40 11.35 -10.91
N SER A 190 -3.18 10.26 -10.17
CA SER A 190 -1.98 10.06 -9.37
C SER A 190 -0.76 9.79 -10.23
N ILE A 191 0.40 10.36 -9.83
CA ILE A 191 1.72 10.01 -10.39
C ILE A 191 2.07 8.51 -10.26
N GLU A 192 1.42 7.80 -9.36
CA GLU A 192 1.62 6.35 -9.16
C GLU A 192 0.68 5.49 -10.01
N SER A 193 -0.35 6.07 -10.61
CA SER A 193 -1.27 5.36 -11.51
C SER A 193 -0.53 4.92 -12.79
N PRO A 194 -1.03 3.90 -13.51
CA PRO A 194 -0.46 3.48 -14.79
C PRO A 194 -0.35 4.63 -15.80
N LEU A 195 -1.41 5.44 -15.91
CA LEU A 195 -1.44 6.62 -16.78
C LEU A 195 -0.42 7.67 -16.32
N GLY A 196 -0.40 8.02 -15.02
CA GLY A 196 0.53 9.00 -14.49
C GLY A 196 2.00 8.61 -14.66
N LYS A 197 2.32 7.32 -14.50
CA LYS A 197 3.67 6.79 -14.74
C LYS A 197 4.09 6.87 -16.21
N ALA A 198 3.15 6.60 -17.12
CA ALA A 198 3.41 6.60 -18.56
C ALA A 198 3.66 8.01 -19.12
N ILE A 199 2.88 9.01 -18.65
CA ILE A 199 2.95 10.39 -19.18
C ILE A 199 4.01 11.26 -18.49
N ARG A 200 4.42 10.94 -17.27
CA ARG A 200 5.39 11.73 -16.51
C ARG A 200 6.71 11.85 -17.24
N GLY A 201 7.25 13.09 -17.35
CA GLY A 201 8.50 13.40 -18.04
C GLY A 201 8.42 13.35 -19.56
N LYS A 202 7.24 13.17 -20.13
CA LYS A 202 7.00 13.23 -21.57
C LYS A 202 6.74 14.67 -22.04
N LYS A 203 7.01 14.93 -23.32
CA LYS A 203 6.82 16.23 -23.98
C LYS A 203 5.56 16.27 -24.82
N VAL A 204 5.14 17.50 -25.17
CA VAL A 204 4.03 17.69 -26.12
C VAL A 204 4.36 17.03 -27.46
N GLY A 205 3.41 16.29 -28.00
CA GLY A 205 3.54 15.51 -29.24
C GLY A 205 4.12 14.12 -29.09
N GLU A 206 4.58 13.72 -27.88
CA GLU A 206 5.06 12.37 -27.65
C GLU A 206 3.90 11.39 -27.36
N THR A 207 4.09 10.17 -27.84
CA THR A 207 3.19 9.06 -27.51
C THR A 207 3.70 8.33 -26.25
N ALA A 208 2.79 8.00 -25.36
CA ALA A 208 3.05 7.20 -24.17
C ALA A 208 2.18 5.95 -24.18
N THR A 209 2.80 4.77 -24.03
CA THR A 209 2.06 3.51 -23.87
C THR A 209 1.72 3.31 -22.40
N VAL A 210 0.44 3.28 -22.09
CA VAL A 210 -0.10 3.05 -20.76
C VAL A 210 -0.34 1.56 -20.57
N GLN A 211 0.40 0.95 -19.67
CA GLN A 211 0.22 -0.45 -19.30
C GLN A 211 -0.65 -0.57 -18.05
N VAL A 212 -1.89 -0.97 -18.21
CA VAL A 212 -2.83 -1.18 -17.10
C VAL A 212 -2.59 -2.53 -16.45
N ASP A 213 -2.53 -3.57 -17.27
CA ASP A 213 -2.28 -4.95 -16.87
C ASP A 213 -1.24 -5.59 -17.80
N PRO A 214 -0.66 -6.74 -17.43
CA PRO A 214 0.27 -7.47 -18.30
C PRO A 214 -0.29 -7.83 -19.69
N SER A 215 -1.63 -7.88 -19.81
CA SER A 215 -2.34 -8.25 -21.05
C SER A 215 -3.03 -7.07 -21.74
N PHE A 216 -3.07 -5.89 -21.11
CA PHE A 216 -3.79 -4.74 -21.64
C PHE A 216 -2.95 -3.47 -21.56
N SER A 217 -2.73 -2.86 -22.73
CA SER A 217 -2.07 -1.57 -22.88
C SER A 217 -2.75 -0.76 -23.97
N TYR A 218 -2.72 0.54 -23.85
CA TYR A 218 -3.22 1.49 -24.85
C TYR A 218 -2.26 2.68 -24.99
N ASP A 219 -2.29 3.34 -26.14
CA ASP A 219 -1.44 4.47 -26.41
C ASP A 219 -2.18 5.78 -26.22
N VAL A 220 -1.49 6.78 -25.69
CA VAL A 220 -1.97 8.15 -25.54
C VAL A 220 -0.97 9.13 -26.12
N VAL A 221 -1.46 10.18 -26.76
CA VAL A 221 -0.64 11.26 -27.32
C VAL A 221 -0.83 12.54 -26.51
N ILE A 222 0.26 13.16 -26.08
CA ILE A 222 0.21 14.41 -25.32
C ILE A 222 -0.01 15.57 -26.28
N LYS A 223 -1.17 16.22 -26.18
CA LYS A 223 -1.53 17.38 -27.03
C LYS A 223 -1.08 18.70 -26.44
N LYS A 224 -1.28 18.87 -25.13
CA LYS A 224 -1.02 20.16 -24.43
C LYS A 224 -0.58 19.91 -23.00
N ILE A 225 0.29 20.77 -22.50
CA ILE A 225 0.74 20.80 -21.10
C ILE A 225 0.53 22.21 -20.56
N ASP A 226 -0.22 22.33 -19.45
CA ASP A 226 -0.44 23.59 -18.73
C ASP A 226 0.10 23.46 -17.31
N ARG A 227 1.14 24.22 -16.95
CA ARG A 227 1.82 24.14 -15.64
C ARG A 227 1.34 25.17 -14.60
N ASN A 228 0.72 26.24 -15.04
CA ASN A 228 0.34 27.36 -14.17
C ASN A 228 -0.94 27.06 -13.36
N VAL A 229 -1.10 25.85 -12.85
CA VAL A 229 -2.27 25.47 -12.10
C VAL A 229 -1.92 25.41 -10.62
N GLY A 230 -2.49 26.36 -9.86
CA GLY A 230 -2.39 26.34 -8.40
C GLY A 230 -2.92 25.04 -7.79
N ASP A 231 -2.40 24.69 -6.66
CA ASP A 231 -2.83 23.50 -5.89
C ASP A 231 -3.65 23.88 -4.64
N GLU A 232 -3.98 25.17 -4.48
CA GLU A 232 -4.64 25.71 -3.27
C GLU A 232 -6.00 25.07 -3.00
N ASP A 233 -6.79 24.81 -4.04
CA ASP A 233 -8.14 24.23 -3.94
C ASP A 233 -8.15 22.70 -3.90
N ASP A 234 -7.01 22.06 -4.06
CA ASP A 234 -6.91 20.60 -4.06
C ASP A 234 -7.07 20.05 -2.63
N GLN A 235 -8.16 19.35 -2.41
CA GLN A 235 -8.44 18.72 -1.12
C GLN A 235 -7.71 17.39 -0.98
N ILE A 236 -7.26 17.11 0.23
CA ILE A 236 -6.72 15.81 0.59
C ILE A 236 -7.83 14.75 0.52
N ARG A 237 -7.56 13.63 -0.10
CA ARG A 237 -8.49 12.50 -0.25
C ARG A 237 -9.09 12.11 1.09
N ARG A 238 -10.42 12.03 1.14
CA ARG A 238 -11.14 11.47 2.27
C ARG A 238 -11.03 9.95 2.27
N TYR A 239 -11.05 9.41 3.46
CA TYR A 239 -10.81 7.99 3.69
C TYR A 239 -12.14 7.24 3.77
#